data_0642948a5571a43a670219528d051b77
#
_entry.id   0642948a5571a43a670219528d051b77
#
_cell.length_a   1.000
_cell.length_b   1.000
_cell.length_c   1.000
_cell.angle_alpha   90.00
_cell.angle_beta   90.00
_cell.angle_gamma   90.00
#
_symmetry.space_group_name_H-M   'P 1'
#
loop_
_entity.id
_entity.type
_entity.pdbx_description
1 polymer ?
#
loop_
_entity_poly.entity_id
_entity_poly.type
_entity_poly.pdbx_seq_one_letter_code
_entity_poly.pdbx_strand_id
1 'polypeptide(L)'
;QQRFIAALNACPNGVIRMSDEVEGVVETSLNVGVISTEENKVTVLCLIRSLIDSGRSQVESMLRSITELAGAQIQFSGAYPGWKPDADSEIMAIFRDMYEGIYGHKPNIMVIHAGLECGLF
;
A
#
# COMPACT_ATOMS: atom_id res chain seq x y z
N GLN A 1 5.66 -26.85 -11.11
CA GLN A 1 4.29 -26.57 -10.65
C GLN A 1 4.19 -26.49 -9.12
N GLN A 2 4.71 -27.46 -8.35
CA GLN A 2 4.61 -27.47 -6.88
C GLN A 2 5.25 -26.22 -6.22
N ARG A 3 6.44 -25.80 -6.70
CA ARG A 3 7.11 -24.58 -6.16
C ARG A 3 6.29 -23.31 -6.41
N PHE A 4 5.64 -23.22 -7.57
CA PHE A 4 4.79 -22.08 -7.89
C PHE A 4 3.57 -21.98 -6.96
N ILE A 5 2.88 -23.13 -6.74
CA ILE A 5 1.75 -23.18 -5.81
C ILE A 5 2.20 -22.85 -4.39
N ALA A 6 3.34 -23.35 -3.94
CA ALA A 6 3.91 -23.03 -2.63
C ALA A 6 4.23 -21.53 -2.49
N ALA A 7 4.81 -20.94 -3.54
CA ALA A 7 5.10 -19.50 -3.56
C ALA A 7 3.83 -18.65 -3.50
N LEU A 8 2.78 -19.00 -4.25
CA LEU A 8 1.50 -18.32 -4.18
C LEU A 8 0.86 -18.42 -2.79
N ASN A 9 0.91 -19.59 -2.17
CA ASN A 9 0.36 -19.79 -0.83
C ASN A 9 1.16 -19.03 0.25
N ALA A 10 2.46 -18.86 0.05
CA ALA A 10 3.32 -18.08 0.94
C ALA A 10 3.22 -16.57 0.71
N CYS A 11 2.70 -16.15 -0.47
CA CYS A 11 2.58 -14.75 -0.81
C CYS A 11 1.57 -14.06 0.11
N PRO A 12 1.96 -12.99 0.82
CA PRO A 12 1.00 -12.23 1.59
C PRO A 12 -0.06 -11.62 0.65
N ASN A 13 -1.30 -11.53 1.13
CA ASN A 13 -2.39 -10.93 0.38
C ASN A 13 -3.41 -10.29 1.32
N GLY A 14 -3.93 -9.11 0.95
CA GLY A 14 -4.83 -8.33 1.77
C GLY A 14 -4.11 -7.34 2.67
N VAL A 15 -4.67 -7.07 3.84
CA VAL A 15 -4.09 -6.15 4.83
C VAL A 15 -2.89 -6.81 5.50
N ILE A 16 -1.73 -6.15 5.41
CA ILE A 16 -0.49 -6.57 6.06
C ILE A 16 -0.37 -5.91 7.43
N ARG A 17 -0.68 -4.60 7.50
CA ARG A 17 -0.62 -3.81 8.71
C ARG A 17 -1.68 -2.72 8.74
N MET A 18 -2.26 -2.51 9.91
CA MET A 18 -3.09 -1.35 10.20
C MET A 18 -2.23 -0.18 10.69
N SER A 19 -2.70 1.04 10.51
CA SER A 19 -2.03 2.23 11.02
C SER A 19 -2.06 2.26 12.56
N ASP A 20 -0.92 2.56 13.17
CA ASP A 20 -0.83 2.78 14.62
C ASP A 20 -1.24 4.22 15.00
N GLU A 21 -1.33 5.12 14.03
CA GLU A 21 -1.59 6.55 14.25
C GLU A 21 -3.04 6.94 13.96
N VAL A 22 -3.67 6.29 12.98
CA VAL A 22 -5.06 6.57 12.60
C VAL A 22 -5.87 5.29 12.70
N GLU A 23 -6.76 5.26 13.66
CA GLU A 23 -7.62 4.10 13.92
C GLU A 23 -8.47 3.74 12.70
N GLY A 24 -8.56 2.45 12.39
CA GLY A 24 -9.35 1.92 11.28
C GLY A 24 -8.73 2.11 9.89
N VAL A 25 -7.57 2.73 9.77
CA VAL A 25 -6.89 2.96 8.49
C VAL A 25 -5.87 1.85 8.21
N VAL A 26 -5.88 1.32 7.00
CA VAL A 26 -4.87 0.37 6.52
C VAL A 26 -3.58 1.12 6.24
N GLU A 27 -2.48 0.74 6.90
CA GLU A 27 -1.15 1.28 6.62
C GLU A 27 -0.53 0.62 5.38
N THR A 28 -0.47 -0.71 5.37
CA THR A 28 0.20 -1.48 4.33
C THR A 28 -0.67 -2.65 3.87
N SER A 29 -0.79 -2.82 2.58
CA SER A 29 -1.53 -3.91 1.96
C SER A 29 -0.85 -4.42 0.70
N LEU A 30 -1.12 -5.66 0.34
CA LEU A 30 -0.73 -6.29 -0.91
C LEU A 30 -1.94 -6.92 -1.58
N ASN A 31 -2.09 -6.73 -2.86
CA ASN A 31 -3.09 -7.43 -3.66
C ASN A 31 -2.39 -8.29 -4.73
N VAL A 32 -2.63 -9.60 -4.71
CA VAL A 32 -2.30 -10.50 -5.82
C VAL A 32 -3.42 -10.34 -6.84
N GLY A 33 -3.21 -9.43 -7.81
CA GLY A 33 -4.27 -8.94 -8.68
C GLY A 33 -4.51 -9.78 -9.92
N VAL A 34 -3.44 -10.17 -10.63
CA VAL A 34 -3.56 -10.88 -11.91
C VAL A 34 -2.57 -12.04 -11.96
N ILE A 35 -3.04 -13.18 -12.39
CA ILE A 35 -2.21 -14.34 -12.74
C ILE A 35 -2.47 -14.64 -14.22
N SER A 36 -1.44 -14.55 -15.05
CA SER A 36 -1.48 -14.90 -16.46
C SER A 36 -0.56 -16.07 -16.76
N THR A 37 -1.01 -16.97 -17.61
CA THR A 37 -0.29 -18.18 -17.98
C THR A 37 -0.07 -18.18 -19.50
N GLU A 38 1.17 -18.31 -19.89
CA GLU A 38 1.61 -18.55 -21.26
C GLU A 38 2.17 -19.98 -21.35
N GLU A 39 2.54 -20.43 -22.54
CA GLU A 39 2.97 -21.82 -22.78
C GLU A 39 4.08 -22.28 -21.80
N ASN A 40 5.07 -21.43 -21.55
CA ASN A 40 6.22 -21.74 -20.68
C ASN A 40 6.45 -20.75 -19.56
N LYS A 41 5.49 -19.88 -19.26
CA LYS A 41 5.63 -18.79 -18.29
C LYS A 41 4.34 -18.56 -17.54
N VAL A 42 4.48 -18.33 -16.24
CA VAL A 42 3.41 -17.79 -15.40
C VAL A 42 3.88 -16.44 -14.87
N THR A 43 3.04 -15.43 -15.04
CA THR A 43 3.27 -14.08 -14.53
C THR A 43 2.24 -13.76 -13.46
N VAL A 44 2.71 -13.25 -12.34
CA VAL A 44 1.85 -12.79 -11.24
C VAL A 44 2.08 -11.30 -11.06
N LEU A 45 1.02 -10.50 -11.18
CA LEU A 45 1.05 -9.06 -10.94
C LEU A 45 0.49 -8.79 -9.56
N CYS A 46 1.30 -8.17 -8.72
CA CYS A 46 0.92 -7.75 -7.38
C CYS A 46 0.94 -6.22 -7.29
N LEU A 47 0.05 -5.67 -6.48
CA LEU A 47 0.01 -4.25 -6.16
C LEU A 47 0.27 -4.06 -4.66
N ILE A 48 1.35 -3.37 -4.32
CA ILE A 48 1.67 -2.97 -2.95
C ILE A 48 1.12 -1.56 -2.73
N ARG A 49 0.47 -1.34 -1.59
CA ARG A 49 0.09 -0.01 -1.12
C ARG A 49 0.57 0.18 0.30
N SER A 50 1.17 1.32 0.60
CA SER A 50 1.59 1.67 1.95
C SER A 50 1.59 3.18 2.15
N LEU A 51 1.19 3.62 3.34
CA LEU A 51 1.28 5.03 3.76
C LEU A 51 2.72 5.42 4.08
N ILE A 52 3.59 4.45 4.35
CA ILE A 52 4.99 4.66 4.74
C ILE A 52 5.95 3.84 3.88
N ASP A 53 7.10 4.40 3.56
CA ASP A 53 8.09 3.76 2.70
C ASP A 53 8.69 2.49 3.32
N SER A 54 8.85 2.46 4.66
CA SER A 54 9.35 1.27 5.36
C SER A 54 8.39 0.09 5.24
N GLY A 55 7.08 0.30 5.30
CA GLY A 55 6.07 -0.73 5.11
C GLY A 55 6.10 -1.31 3.69
N ARG A 56 6.23 -0.43 2.68
CA ARG A 56 6.43 -0.86 1.29
C ARG A 56 7.69 -1.71 1.14
N SER A 57 8.82 -1.22 1.65
CA SER A 57 10.11 -1.92 1.57
C SER A 57 10.11 -3.28 2.27
N GLN A 58 9.37 -3.41 3.37
CA GLN A 58 9.16 -4.68 4.06
C GLN A 58 8.45 -5.69 3.15
N VAL A 59 7.36 -5.29 2.51
CA VAL A 59 6.62 -6.17 1.59
C VAL A 59 7.45 -6.55 0.37
N GLU A 60 8.19 -5.60 -0.20
CA GLU A 60 9.12 -5.87 -1.30
C GLU A 60 10.17 -6.92 -0.89
N SER A 61 10.73 -6.82 0.32
CA SER A 61 11.70 -7.80 0.86
C SER A 61 11.07 -9.19 1.03
N MET A 62 9.83 -9.27 1.54
CA MET A 62 9.10 -10.55 1.65
C MET A 62 8.91 -11.19 0.28
N LEU A 63 8.47 -10.42 -0.72
CA LEU A 63 8.27 -10.92 -2.07
C LEU A 63 9.58 -11.36 -2.74
N ARG A 64 10.69 -10.64 -2.53
CA ARG A 64 12.03 -11.07 -3.00
C ARG A 64 12.40 -12.42 -2.42
N SER A 65 12.24 -12.60 -1.11
CA SER A 65 12.57 -13.87 -0.44
C SER A 65 11.72 -15.03 -0.97
N ILE A 66 10.42 -14.83 -1.16
CA ILE A 66 9.51 -15.86 -1.71
C ILE A 66 9.92 -16.24 -3.14
N THR A 67 10.20 -15.25 -3.99
CA THR A 67 10.58 -15.49 -5.39
C THR A 67 11.95 -16.15 -5.50
N GLU A 68 12.91 -15.80 -4.66
CA GLU A 68 14.21 -16.46 -4.58
C GLU A 68 14.08 -17.92 -4.20
N LEU A 69 13.32 -18.25 -3.15
CA LEU A 69 13.05 -19.64 -2.74
C LEU A 69 12.32 -20.44 -3.82
N ALA A 70 11.44 -19.79 -4.56
CA ALA A 70 10.71 -20.43 -5.66
C ALA A 70 11.54 -20.60 -6.94
N GLY A 71 12.68 -19.94 -7.05
CA GLY A 71 13.50 -19.86 -8.27
C GLY A 71 12.82 -19.02 -9.37
N ALA A 72 12.07 -18.01 -8.97
CA ALA A 72 11.35 -17.09 -9.85
C ALA A 72 12.08 -15.74 -9.94
N GLN A 73 11.72 -14.94 -10.94
CA GLN A 73 12.21 -13.57 -11.10
C GLN A 73 11.17 -12.58 -10.58
N ILE A 74 11.62 -11.47 -10.03
CA ILE A 74 10.77 -10.38 -9.57
C ILE A 74 11.28 -9.05 -10.12
N GLN A 75 10.35 -8.17 -10.48
CA GLN A 75 10.63 -6.80 -10.87
C GLN A 75 9.64 -5.87 -10.16
N PHE A 76 10.14 -4.76 -9.64
CA PHE A 76 9.33 -3.70 -9.06
C PHE A 76 9.35 -2.47 -9.99
N SER A 77 8.21 -1.80 -10.11
CA SER A 77 8.07 -0.60 -10.94
C SER A 77 6.93 0.27 -10.42
N GLY A 78 6.91 1.55 -10.85
CA GLY A 78 5.80 2.45 -10.55
C GLY A 78 5.71 2.88 -9.07
N ALA A 79 6.82 2.78 -8.33
CA ALA A 79 6.84 3.23 -6.95
C ALA A 79 6.78 4.76 -6.87
N TYR A 80 6.00 5.26 -5.90
CA TYR A 80 5.98 6.66 -5.47
C TYR A 80 6.05 6.71 -3.94
N PRO A 81 6.48 7.86 -3.35
CA PRO A 81 6.61 8.00 -1.90
C PRO A 81 5.29 7.76 -1.18
N GLY A 82 5.36 7.19 0.02
CA GLY A 82 4.23 7.16 0.94
C GLY A 82 3.89 8.58 1.41
N TRP A 83 2.63 8.81 1.68
CA TRP A 83 2.19 10.05 2.31
C TRP A 83 1.56 9.72 3.67
N LYS A 84 2.38 9.84 4.71
CA LYS A 84 1.95 9.67 6.09
C LYS A 84 1.08 10.87 6.49
N PRO A 85 -0.17 10.65 6.94
CA PRO A 85 -1.00 11.74 7.41
C PRO A 85 -0.36 12.43 8.63
N ASP A 86 -0.39 13.76 8.65
CA ASP A 86 -0.01 14.58 9.81
C ASP A 86 -1.28 15.19 10.43
N ALA A 87 -1.72 14.60 11.53
CA ALA A 87 -2.93 15.03 12.24
C ALA A 87 -2.77 16.41 12.90
N ASP A 88 -1.54 16.83 13.19
CA ASP A 88 -1.19 18.09 13.85
C ASP A 88 -0.79 19.18 12.85
N SER A 89 -0.97 18.94 11.56
CA SER A 89 -0.65 19.90 10.50
C SER A 89 -1.39 21.23 10.69
N GLU A 90 -0.66 22.34 10.68
CA GLU A 90 -1.21 23.68 10.77
C GLU A 90 -2.24 23.97 9.68
N ILE A 91 -1.97 23.52 8.44
CA ILE A 91 -2.88 23.71 7.32
C ILE A 91 -4.19 22.94 7.53
N MET A 92 -4.13 21.75 8.14
CA MET A 92 -5.34 20.97 8.46
C MET A 92 -6.20 21.69 9.51
N ALA A 93 -5.57 22.30 10.51
CA ALA A 93 -6.27 23.10 11.52
C ALA A 93 -7.00 24.30 10.87
N ILE A 94 -6.31 25.04 10.00
CA ILE A 94 -6.89 26.16 9.24
C ILE A 94 -8.10 25.71 8.41
N PHE A 95 -7.97 24.65 7.63
CA PHE A 95 -9.06 24.14 6.81
C PHE A 95 -10.26 23.68 7.64
N ARG A 96 -10.03 23.02 8.77
CA ARG A 96 -11.08 22.58 9.68
C ARG A 96 -11.85 23.77 10.25
N ASP A 97 -11.16 24.80 10.70
CA ASP A 97 -11.75 26.01 11.29
C ASP A 97 -12.56 26.81 10.23
N MET A 98 -12.01 26.94 9.02
CA MET A 98 -12.71 27.55 7.90
C MET A 98 -13.99 26.77 7.53
N TYR A 99 -13.90 25.44 7.45
CA TYR A 99 -15.04 24.60 7.14
C TYR A 99 -16.15 24.75 8.20
N GLU A 100 -15.78 24.69 9.47
CA GLU A 100 -16.73 24.87 10.59
C GLU A 100 -17.37 26.26 10.56
N GLY A 101 -16.61 27.32 10.21
CA GLY A 101 -17.13 28.68 10.05
C GLY A 101 -18.13 28.81 8.91
N ILE A 102 -17.96 28.08 7.82
CA ILE A 102 -18.85 28.14 6.63
C ILE A 102 -20.12 27.28 6.84
N TYR A 103 -19.94 26.05 7.37
CA TYR A 103 -21.01 25.05 7.40
C TYR A 103 -21.64 24.84 8.77
N GLY A 104 -21.11 25.44 9.84
CA GLY A 104 -21.62 25.36 11.20
C GLY A 104 -21.39 23.99 11.90
N HIS A 105 -20.59 23.11 11.32
CA HIS A 105 -20.19 21.83 11.92
C HIS A 105 -18.77 21.45 11.49
N LYS A 106 -18.12 20.61 12.27
CA LYS A 106 -16.77 20.12 11.97
C LYS A 106 -16.76 19.20 10.74
N PRO A 107 -15.71 19.27 9.89
CA PRO A 107 -15.55 18.34 8.78
C PRO A 107 -15.26 16.93 9.29
N ASN A 108 -15.65 15.93 8.50
CA ASN A 108 -15.19 14.55 8.69
C ASN A 108 -13.85 14.39 7.94
N ILE A 109 -12.77 14.28 8.71
CA ILE A 109 -11.42 14.11 8.17
C ILE A 109 -11.19 12.62 7.93
N MET A 110 -10.86 12.24 6.70
CA MET A 110 -10.67 10.84 6.30
C MET A 110 -9.32 10.66 5.62
N VAL A 111 -8.74 9.50 5.80
CA VAL A 111 -7.56 9.04 5.07
C VAL A 111 -8.01 8.03 4.02
N ILE A 112 -7.53 8.18 2.80
CA ILE A 112 -7.78 7.22 1.72
C ILE A 112 -6.48 6.49 1.37
N HIS A 113 -6.61 5.21 1.07
CA HIS A 113 -5.49 4.35 0.68
C HIS A 113 -5.21 4.47 -0.83
N ALA A 114 -4.91 5.69 -1.28
CA ALA A 114 -4.67 6.03 -2.68
C ALA A 114 -3.50 7.01 -2.82
N GLY A 115 -2.80 6.93 -3.95
CA GLY A 115 -1.79 7.92 -4.31
C GLY A 115 -2.46 9.20 -4.80
N LEU A 116 -1.94 10.35 -4.34
CA LEU A 116 -2.35 11.67 -4.79
C LEU A 116 -1.14 12.40 -5.39
N GLU A 117 -1.40 13.28 -6.35
CA GLU A 117 -0.35 14.07 -7.03
C GLU A 117 0.45 14.91 -6.03
N CYS A 118 -0.19 15.40 -4.96
CA CYS A 118 0.48 16.19 -3.92
C CYS A 118 1.59 15.42 -3.18
N GLY A 119 1.61 14.10 -3.22
CA GLY A 119 2.69 13.28 -2.66
C GLY A 119 3.97 13.26 -3.51
N LEU A 120 3.96 13.92 -4.67
CA LEU A 120 5.10 13.99 -5.58
C LEU A 120 5.86 15.33 -5.50
N PHE A 121 5.42 16.29 -4.67
CA PHE A 121 6.01 17.62 -4.48
C PHE A 121 6.83 17.71 -3.21
#